data_83044f1e73aa4f4532725f350f18e87a
#
_entry.id   83044f1e73aa4f4532725f350f18e87a
#
_cell.length_a   1.000
_cell.length_b   1.000
_cell.length_c   1.000
_cell.angle_alpha   90.00
_cell.angle_beta   90.00
_cell.angle_gamma   90.00
#
_symmetry.space_group_name_H-M   'P 1'
#
loop_
_entity.id
_entity.type
_entity.pdbx_description
1 polymer ?
#
loop_
_entity_poly.entity_id
_entity_poly.type
_entity_poly.pdbx_seq_one_letter_code
_entity_poly.pdbx_strand_id
1 'polypeptide(L)'
;MYLHRLCDWMAAILRVFAWIAFAALITTVSLQVLARNILHEPMIWTGDVAQLLFTWLIFLGAGAGLRSGSHYTVDLLPMDKPLVKAFTGWTGLIGGVLVALIMLIHGWELAVIRSAAPIQTVGISRFWMYLPIPLCGAVMLLFLAEIAKDLIIRRDA
;
A
#
# COMPACT_ATOMS: atom_id res chain seq x y z
N MET A 1 18.64 11.69 10.83
CA MET A 1 18.97 12.25 9.48
C MET A 1 18.92 11.18 8.38
N TYR A 2 19.59 10.01 8.54
CA TYR A 2 19.59 8.96 7.52
C TYR A 2 18.21 8.28 7.33
N LEU A 3 17.49 7.99 8.42
CA LEU A 3 16.18 7.33 8.37
C LEU A 3 15.15 8.18 7.61
N HIS A 4 15.07 9.48 7.88
CA HIS A 4 14.17 10.40 7.15
C HIS A 4 14.47 10.42 5.65
N ARG A 5 15.74 10.50 5.25
CA ARG A 5 16.12 10.46 3.83
C ARG A 5 15.72 9.16 3.15
N LEU A 6 15.90 8.02 3.85
CA LEU A 6 15.49 6.71 3.34
C LEU A 6 13.97 6.66 3.13
N CYS A 7 13.22 7.09 4.14
CA CYS A 7 11.76 7.13 4.06
C CYS A 7 11.25 8.10 2.98
N ASP A 8 11.93 9.27 2.78
CA ASP A 8 11.63 10.21 1.69
C ASP A 8 11.83 9.57 0.32
N TRP A 9 12.93 8.85 0.15
CA TRP A 9 13.26 8.15 -1.10
C TRP A 9 12.26 7.04 -1.39
N MET A 10 11.93 6.22 -0.39
CA MET A 10 10.92 5.17 -0.51
C MET A 10 9.54 5.75 -0.86
N ALA A 11 9.11 6.82 -0.20
CA ALA A 11 7.84 7.47 -0.50
C ALA A 11 7.81 8.07 -1.92
N ALA A 12 8.93 8.61 -2.40
CA ALA A 12 9.04 9.11 -3.77
C ALA A 12 8.93 7.99 -4.81
N ILE A 13 9.63 6.86 -4.59
CA ILE A 13 9.55 5.68 -5.46
C ILE A 13 8.12 5.14 -5.50
N LEU A 14 7.48 4.95 -4.33
CA LEU A 14 6.10 4.48 -4.25
C LEU A 14 5.13 5.38 -5.01
N ARG A 15 5.31 6.69 -4.91
CA ARG A 15 4.48 7.69 -5.61
C ARG A 15 4.63 7.58 -7.12
N VAL A 16 5.88 7.51 -7.61
CA VAL A 16 6.14 7.36 -9.06
C VAL A 16 5.56 6.05 -9.56
N PHE A 17 5.78 4.95 -8.84
CA PHE A 17 5.21 3.66 -9.21
C PHE A 17 3.67 3.67 -9.22
N ALA A 18 3.04 4.31 -8.22
CA ALA A 18 1.59 4.45 -8.17
C ALA A 18 1.05 5.25 -9.37
N TRP A 19 1.72 6.32 -9.79
CA TRP A 19 1.33 7.08 -10.99
C TRP A 19 1.42 6.23 -12.27
N ILE A 20 2.51 5.47 -12.43
CA ILE A 20 2.68 4.57 -13.58
C ILE A 20 1.62 3.47 -13.57
N ALA A 21 1.39 2.82 -12.42
CA ALA A 21 0.39 1.77 -12.28
C ALA A 21 -1.03 2.31 -12.53
N PHE A 22 -1.34 3.52 -12.08
CA PHE A 22 -2.62 4.17 -12.32
C PHE A 22 -2.83 4.50 -13.80
N ALA A 23 -1.83 5.07 -14.47
CA ALA A 23 -1.89 5.33 -15.90
C ALA A 23 -2.08 4.03 -16.71
N ALA A 24 -1.32 2.97 -16.36
CA ALA A 24 -1.45 1.66 -16.99
C ALA A 24 -2.84 1.05 -16.74
N LEU A 25 -3.40 1.18 -15.53
CA LEU A 25 -4.74 0.71 -15.19
C LEU A 25 -5.80 1.41 -16.05
N ILE A 26 -5.76 2.74 -16.13
CA ILE A 26 -6.70 3.52 -16.97
C ILE A 26 -6.58 3.07 -18.42
N THR A 27 -5.36 2.94 -18.95
CA THR A 27 -5.13 2.51 -20.33
C THR A 27 -5.71 1.12 -20.58
N THR A 28 -5.46 0.16 -19.66
CA THR A 28 -5.95 -1.21 -19.78
C THR A 28 -7.47 -1.28 -19.76
N VAL A 29 -8.12 -0.56 -18.84
CA VAL A 29 -9.58 -0.53 -18.74
C VAL A 29 -10.20 0.19 -19.95
N SER A 30 -9.60 1.29 -20.41
CA SER A 30 -10.05 2.00 -21.62
C SER A 30 -9.96 1.11 -22.85
N LEU A 31 -8.85 0.38 -23.00
CA LEU A 31 -8.66 -0.58 -24.09
C LEU A 31 -9.72 -1.70 -24.04
N GLN A 32 -10.03 -2.21 -22.85
CA GLN A 32 -11.07 -3.23 -22.66
C GLN A 32 -12.45 -2.73 -23.10
N VAL A 33 -12.80 -1.50 -22.73
CA VAL A 33 -14.08 -0.88 -23.10
C VAL A 33 -14.15 -0.65 -24.61
N LEU A 34 -13.08 -0.14 -25.22
CA LEU A 34 -13.00 0.08 -26.67
C LEU A 34 -13.09 -1.23 -27.44
N ALA A 35 -12.34 -2.25 -27.03
CA ALA A 35 -12.36 -3.56 -27.68
C ALA A 35 -13.77 -4.19 -27.64
N ARG A 36 -14.43 -4.14 -26.49
CA ARG A 36 -15.77 -4.70 -26.33
C ARG A 36 -16.82 -3.94 -27.12
N ASN A 37 -16.78 -2.59 -27.13
CA ASN A 37 -17.86 -1.78 -27.69
C ASN A 37 -17.70 -1.44 -29.20
N ILE A 38 -16.43 -1.38 -29.67
CA ILE A 38 -16.12 -0.99 -31.04
C ILE A 38 -15.71 -2.19 -31.89
N LEU A 39 -14.80 -3.02 -31.35
CA LEU A 39 -14.29 -4.19 -32.08
C LEU A 39 -15.18 -5.43 -31.90
N HIS A 40 -16.09 -5.42 -30.90
CA HIS A 40 -16.95 -6.54 -30.50
C HIS A 40 -16.17 -7.81 -30.16
N GLU A 41 -14.84 -7.66 -29.83
CA GLU A 41 -13.94 -8.73 -29.48
C GLU A 41 -13.56 -8.59 -27.97
N PRO A 42 -13.96 -9.54 -27.12
CA PRO A 42 -13.63 -9.48 -25.69
C PRO A 42 -12.15 -9.83 -25.45
N MET A 43 -11.36 -8.88 -24.98
CA MET A 43 -9.98 -9.11 -24.54
C MET A 43 -9.96 -9.66 -23.10
N ILE A 44 -9.95 -10.98 -22.94
CA ILE A 44 -10.09 -11.64 -21.63
C ILE A 44 -8.93 -11.30 -20.68
N TRP A 45 -7.70 -11.11 -21.19
CA TRP A 45 -6.50 -10.83 -20.39
C TRP A 45 -6.52 -9.44 -19.74
N THR A 46 -7.25 -8.48 -20.27
CA THR A 46 -7.28 -7.10 -19.74
C THR A 46 -7.88 -7.03 -18.34
N GLY A 47 -8.84 -7.90 -18.01
CA GLY A 47 -9.43 -7.99 -16.67
C GLY A 47 -8.40 -8.42 -15.62
N ASP A 48 -7.60 -9.44 -15.92
CA ASP A 48 -6.57 -9.94 -15.00
C ASP A 48 -5.43 -8.93 -14.81
N VAL A 49 -5.01 -8.25 -15.89
CA VAL A 49 -4.01 -7.17 -15.82
C VAL A 49 -4.53 -5.99 -15.02
N ALA A 50 -5.79 -5.58 -15.23
CA ALA A 50 -6.40 -4.50 -14.47
C ALA A 50 -6.46 -4.86 -12.97
N GLN A 51 -6.83 -6.10 -12.62
CA GLN A 51 -6.86 -6.56 -11.24
C GLN A 51 -5.45 -6.58 -10.61
N LEU A 52 -4.44 -7.01 -11.35
CA LEU A 52 -3.04 -6.97 -10.90
C LEU A 52 -2.61 -5.54 -10.58
N LEU A 53 -2.76 -4.63 -11.53
CA LEU A 53 -2.40 -3.21 -11.38
C LEU A 53 -3.16 -2.54 -10.24
N PHE A 54 -4.46 -2.84 -10.11
CA PHE A 54 -5.30 -2.30 -9.04
C PHE A 54 -4.84 -2.77 -7.65
N THR A 55 -4.48 -4.06 -7.51
CA THR A 55 -3.96 -4.59 -6.25
C THR A 55 -2.65 -3.89 -5.86
N TRP A 56 -1.70 -3.73 -6.79
CA TRP A 56 -0.48 -2.99 -6.57
C TRP A 56 -0.75 -1.53 -6.16
N LEU A 57 -1.67 -0.87 -6.85
CA LEU A 57 -2.02 0.53 -6.59
C LEU A 57 -2.59 0.72 -5.17
N ILE A 58 -3.53 -0.16 -4.75
CA ILE A 58 -4.14 -0.07 -3.42
C ILE A 58 -3.09 -0.23 -2.32
N PHE A 59 -2.28 -1.28 -2.36
CA PHE A 59 -1.35 -1.58 -1.28
C PHE A 59 -0.19 -0.58 -1.23
N LEU A 60 0.38 -0.20 -2.37
CA LEU A 60 1.42 0.82 -2.40
C LEU A 60 0.89 2.21 -2.03
N GLY A 61 -0.34 2.53 -2.46
CA GLY A 61 -1.04 3.75 -2.08
C GLY A 61 -1.32 3.83 -0.58
N ALA A 62 -1.75 2.72 0.04
CA ALA A 62 -1.96 2.63 1.48
C ALA A 62 -0.66 2.84 2.26
N GLY A 63 0.45 2.21 1.82
CA GLY A 63 1.77 2.44 2.41
C GLY A 63 2.23 3.90 2.33
N ALA A 64 2.06 4.54 1.18
CA ALA A 64 2.39 5.96 0.99
C ALA A 64 1.49 6.88 1.82
N GLY A 65 0.19 6.55 1.93
CA GLY A 65 -0.82 7.29 2.70
C GLY A 65 -0.52 7.30 4.19
N LEU A 66 0.05 6.23 4.73
CA LEU A 66 0.43 6.15 6.13
C LEU A 66 1.42 7.27 6.51
N ARG A 67 2.42 7.52 5.67
CA ARG A 67 3.44 8.55 5.92
C ARG A 67 2.90 9.97 5.79
N SER A 68 1.95 10.20 4.88
CA SER A 68 1.33 11.54 4.71
C SER A 68 0.40 11.93 5.85
N GLY A 69 0.26 11.10 6.89
CA GLY A 69 -0.59 11.37 8.06
C GLY A 69 -2.08 11.22 7.78
N SER A 70 -2.47 10.81 6.57
CA SER A 70 -3.88 10.71 6.15
C SER A 70 -4.68 9.69 6.97
N HIS A 71 -4.01 8.79 7.69
CA HIS A 71 -4.65 7.79 8.57
C HIS A 71 -4.70 8.19 10.05
N TYR A 72 -4.00 9.28 10.45
CA TYR A 72 -3.89 9.68 11.86
C TYR A 72 -4.76 10.89 12.23
N THR A 73 -5.33 11.60 11.26
CA THR A 73 -6.21 12.72 11.50
C THR A 73 -7.66 12.26 11.65
N VAL A 74 -7.94 11.59 12.76
CA VAL A 74 -9.33 11.48 13.24
C VAL A 74 -9.59 12.72 14.08
N ASP A 75 -10.04 13.79 13.46
CA ASP A 75 -10.43 15.08 14.11
C ASP A 75 -11.69 14.96 14.97
N LEU A 76 -12.03 13.75 15.44
CA LEU A 76 -13.20 13.50 16.27
C LEU A 76 -12.96 13.79 17.77
N LEU A 77 -11.73 14.02 18.19
CA LEU A 77 -11.39 14.29 19.57
C LEU A 77 -10.76 15.68 19.71
N PRO A 78 -11.14 16.47 20.73
CA PRO A 78 -10.52 17.77 21.00
C PRO A 78 -9.03 17.56 21.31
N MET A 79 -8.18 17.89 20.33
CA MET A 79 -6.71 17.76 20.38
C MET A 79 -6.03 18.78 21.32
N ASP A 80 -6.80 19.58 22.06
CA ASP A 80 -6.28 20.60 22.98
C ASP A 80 -5.62 20.02 24.23
N LYS A 81 -5.86 18.72 24.53
CA LYS A 81 -5.27 18.06 25.71
C LYS A 81 -4.06 17.23 25.33
N PRO A 82 -2.88 17.50 25.92
CA PRO A 82 -1.63 16.77 25.61
C PRO A 82 -1.74 15.26 25.87
N LEU A 83 -2.54 14.83 26.85
CA LEU A 83 -2.78 13.42 27.15
C LEU A 83 -3.56 12.71 26.03
N VAL A 84 -4.56 13.37 25.45
CA VAL A 84 -5.36 12.81 24.34
C VAL A 84 -4.47 12.62 23.11
N LYS A 85 -3.63 13.61 22.81
CA LYS A 85 -2.69 13.54 21.68
C LYS A 85 -1.65 12.43 21.85
N ALA A 86 -1.13 12.23 23.05
CA ALA A 86 -0.21 11.14 23.36
C ALA A 86 -0.92 9.78 23.23
N PHE A 87 -2.11 9.64 23.78
CA PHE A 87 -2.88 8.39 23.72
C PHE A 87 -3.24 8.00 22.29
N THR A 88 -3.73 8.93 21.47
CA THR A 88 -4.05 8.67 20.05
C THR A 88 -2.79 8.34 19.24
N GLY A 89 -1.67 9.00 19.51
CA GLY A 89 -0.39 8.69 18.86
C GLY A 89 0.09 7.27 19.12
N TRP A 90 0.05 6.84 20.38
CA TRP A 90 0.49 5.50 20.77
C TRP A 90 -0.47 4.39 20.31
N THR A 91 -1.77 4.61 20.41
CA THR A 91 -2.77 3.63 19.92
C THR A 91 -2.70 3.48 18.40
N GLY A 92 -2.51 4.57 17.66
CA GLY A 92 -2.30 4.54 16.22
C GLY A 92 -1.01 3.83 15.83
N LEU A 93 0.09 4.05 16.57
CA LEU A 93 1.36 3.37 16.35
C LEU A 93 1.23 1.85 16.58
N ILE A 94 0.67 1.44 17.72
CA ILE A 94 0.49 0.03 18.07
C ILE A 94 -0.43 -0.67 17.06
N GLY A 95 -1.57 -0.07 16.75
CA GLY A 95 -2.49 -0.60 15.75
C GLY A 95 -1.86 -0.70 14.36
N GLY A 96 -1.12 0.33 13.96
CA GLY A 96 -0.39 0.34 12.69
C GLY A 96 0.67 -0.75 12.61
N VAL A 97 1.47 -0.95 13.67
CA VAL A 97 2.49 -2.03 13.74
C VAL A 97 1.82 -3.40 13.66
N LEU A 98 0.72 -3.61 14.38
CA LEU A 98 0.01 -4.89 14.39
C LEU A 98 -0.54 -5.22 12.99
N VAL A 99 -1.19 -4.27 12.32
CA VAL A 99 -1.67 -4.45 10.94
C VAL A 99 -0.50 -4.70 9.97
N ALA A 100 0.59 -3.94 10.08
CA ALA A 100 1.74 -4.10 9.21
C ALA A 100 2.42 -5.48 9.37
N LEU A 101 2.49 -6.02 10.61
CA LEU A 101 3.01 -7.37 10.87
C LEU A 101 2.08 -8.45 10.31
N ILE A 102 0.77 -8.31 10.48
CA ILE A 102 -0.21 -9.23 9.89
C ILE A 102 -0.06 -9.26 8.36
N MET A 103 0.03 -8.10 7.73
CA MET A 103 0.21 -7.99 6.28
C MET A 103 1.54 -8.59 5.83
N LEU A 104 2.62 -8.39 6.57
CA LEU A 104 3.93 -8.93 6.24
C LEU A 104 3.95 -10.46 6.33
N ILE A 105 3.49 -11.03 7.44
CA ILE A 105 3.58 -12.47 7.70
C ILE A 105 2.54 -13.23 6.87
N HIS A 106 1.26 -12.92 7.07
CA HIS A 106 0.18 -13.65 6.37
C HIS A 106 0.05 -13.28 4.91
N GLY A 107 0.45 -12.05 4.53
CA GLY A 107 0.56 -11.66 3.13
C GLY A 107 1.61 -12.46 2.38
N TRP A 108 2.75 -12.74 3.04
CA TRP A 108 3.79 -13.60 2.46
C TRP A 108 3.34 -15.05 2.31
N GLU A 109 2.75 -15.62 3.35
CA GLU A 109 2.16 -16.97 3.29
C GLU A 109 1.14 -17.09 2.16
N LEU A 110 0.24 -16.11 2.04
CA LEU A 110 -0.77 -16.07 0.99
C LEU A 110 -0.13 -16.00 -0.41
N ALA A 111 0.88 -15.16 -0.60
CA ALA A 111 1.59 -15.04 -1.86
C ALA A 111 2.27 -16.36 -2.26
N VAL A 112 2.91 -17.05 -1.30
CA VAL A 112 3.55 -18.35 -1.53
C VAL A 112 2.53 -19.44 -1.84
N ILE A 113 1.44 -19.56 -1.06
CA ILE A 113 0.39 -20.55 -1.31
C ILE A 113 -0.23 -20.36 -2.71
N ARG A 114 -0.43 -19.13 -3.15
CA ARG A 114 -1.01 -18.81 -4.44
C ARG A 114 -0.02 -18.86 -5.62
N SER A 115 1.27 -19.03 -5.33
CA SER A 115 2.31 -19.08 -6.36
C SER A 115 2.17 -20.22 -7.36
N ALA A 116 1.62 -21.36 -6.90
CA ALA A 116 1.39 -22.55 -7.72
C ALA A 116 0.26 -22.39 -8.76
N ALA A 117 -0.63 -21.39 -8.59
CA ALA A 117 -1.75 -21.17 -9.50
C ALA A 117 -1.39 -20.08 -10.54
N PRO A 118 -1.38 -20.38 -11.84
CA PRO A 118 -1.16 -19.37 -12.88
C PRO A 118 -2.41 -18.49 -13.06
N ILE A 119 -2.20 -17.26 -13.48
CA ILE A 119 -3.23 -16.41 -14.07
C ILE A 119 -3.42 -16.93 -15.51
N GLN A 120 -4.55 -17.58 -15.77
CA GLN A 120 -4.78 -18.34 -17.01
C GLN A 120 -4.67 -17.50 -18.27
N THR A 121 -5.04 -16.22 -18.23
CA THR A 121 -5.06 -15.35 -19.41
C THR A 121 -3.69 -14.78 -19.75
N VAL A 122 -2.82 -14.57 -18.76
CA VAL A 122 -1.51 -13.91 -18.92
C VAL A 122 -0.35 -14.91 -18.76
N GLY A 123 -0.60 -16.09 -18.18
CA GLY A 123 0.42 -17.14 -17.99
C GLY A 123 1.43 -16.87 -16.88
N ILE A 124 1.26 -15.79 -16.09
CA ILE A 124 2.13 -15.47 -14.95
C ILE A 124 1.57 -16.04 -13.64
N SER A 125 2.45 -16.32 -12.68
CA SER A 125 2.04 -16.80 -11.36
C SER A 125 1.20 -15.77 -10.62
N ARG A 126 0.16 -16.21 -9.90
CA ARG A 126 -0.63 -15.36 -8.99
C ARG A 126 0.18 -14.80 -7.83
N PHE A 127 1.38 -15.29 -7.60
CA PHE A 127 2.33 -14.70 -6.66
C PHE A 127 2.44 -13.17 -6.85
N TRP A 128 2.56 -12.70 -8.09
CA TRP A 128 2.70 -11.28 -8.41
C TRP A 128 1.47 -10.44 -8.05
N MET A 129 0.30 -11.05 -7.97
CA MET A 129 -0.93 -10.38 -7.54
C MET A 129 -0.98 -10.17 -6.02
N TYR A 130 -0.41 -11.08 -5.24
CA TYR A 130 -0.43 -11.03 -3.78
C TYR A 130 0.84 -10.43 -3.16
N LEU A 131 1.93 -10.35 -3.90
CA LEU A 131 3.21 -9.78 -3.47
C LEU A 131 3.11 -8.34 -2.91
N PRO A 132 2.27 -7.43 -3.43
CA PRO A 132 2.14 -6.08 -2.87
C PRO A 132 1.67 -6.06 -1.42
N ILE A 133 0.99 -7.10 -0.92
CA ILE A 133 0.52 -7.17 0.47
C ILE A 133 1.70 -7.19 1.47
N PRO A 134 2.63 -8.17 1.42
CA PRO A 134 3.76 -8.18 2.33
C PRO A 134 4.73 -7.02 2.08
N LEU A 135 4.89 -6.56 0.84
CA LEU A 135 5.70 -5.38 0.54
C LEU A 135 5.14 -4.13 1.21
N CYS A 136 3.82 -3.93 1.16
CA CYS A 136 3.16 -2.84 1.87
C CYS A 136 3.41 -2.95 3.39
N GLY A 137 3.25 -4.14 3.97
CA GLY A 137 3.54 -4.38 5.40
C GLY A 137 4.97 -4.00 5.78
N ALA A 138 5.96 -4.38 4.96
CA ALA A 138 7.36 -4.01 5.19
C ALA A 138 7.58 -2.48 5.13
N VAL A 139 7.03 -1.81 4.13
CA VAL A 139 7.12 -0.35 3.97
C VAL A 139 6.42 0.37 5.13
N MET A 140 5.24 -0.11 5.54
CA MET A 140 4.52 0.44 6.69
C MET A 140 5.34 0.34 7.97
N LEU A 141 6.03 -0.78 8.23
CA LEU A 141 6.91 -0.92 9.39
C LEU A 141 8.06 0.09 9.39
N LEU A 142 8.66 0.36 8.23
CA LEU A 142 9.70 1.38 8.09
C LEU A 142 9.18 2.78 8.44
N PHE A 143 7.99 3.15 7.94
CA PHE A 143 7.39 4.45 8.24
C PHE A 143 6.93 4.57 9.69
N LEU A 144 6.41 3.48 10.27
CA LEU A 144 6.05 3.44 11.69
C LEU A 144 7.26 3.56 12.61
N ALA A 145 8.41 3.01 12.22
CA ALA A 145 9.66 3.20 12.96
C ALA A 145 10.14 4.67 12.94
N GLU A 146 9.94 5.39 11.82
CA GLU A 146 10.19 6.83 11.73
C GLU A 146 9.26 7.60 12.70
N ILE A 147 7.96 7.32 12.66
CA ILE A 147 6.95 7.96 13.51
C ILE A 147 7.20 7.66 15.00
N ALA A 148 7.54 6.40 15.34
CA ALA A 148 7.88 6.02 16.73
C ALA A 148 9.05 6.83 17.26
N LYS A 149 10.11 7.00 16.46
CA LYS A 149 11.26 7.80 16.82
C LYS A 149 10.89 9.26 17.09
N ASP A 150 10.06 9.84 16.24
CA ASP A 150 9.62 11.23 16.40
C ASP A 150 8.73 11.43 17.63
N LEU A 151 7.88 10.43 17.97
CA LEU A 151 7.07 10.44 19.19
C LEU A 151 7.93 10.38 20.46
N ILE A 152 9.01 9.60 20.47
CA ILE A 152 9.93 9.48 21.60
C ILE A 152 10.70 10.79 21.80
N ILE A 153 11.27 11.36 20.73
CA ILE A 153 12.05 12.61 20.80
C ILE A 153 11.18 13.79 21.28
N ARG A 154 9.90 13.86 20.87
CA ARG A 154 8.98 14.91 21.32
C ARG A 154 8.57 14.78 22.79
N ARG A 155 8.74 13.62 23.41
CA ARG A 155 8.44 13.41 24.82
C ARG A 155 9.57 13.89 25.73
N ASP A 156 10.79 13.87 25.21
CA ASP A 156 12.01 14.25 25.96
C ASP A 156 12.35 15.75 25.82
N ALA A 157 11.59 16.51 25.01
CA ALA A 157 11.72 17.96 24.82
C ALA A 157 10.55 18.73 25.48
#